data_7778835c30f584668fe8049dc3070bd6
#
_entry.id   7778835c30f584668fe8049dc3070bd6
#
_cell.length_a   1.000
_cell.length_b   1.000
_cell.length_c   1.000
_cell.angle_alpha   90.00
_cell.angle_beta   90.00
_cell.angle_gamma   90.00
#
_symmetry.space_group_name_H-M   'P 1'
#
loop_
_entity.id
_entity.type
_entity.pdbx_description
1 polymer ?
#
loop_
_entity_poly.entity_id
_entity_poly.type
_entity_poly.pdbx_seq_one_letter_code
_entity_poly.pdbx_strand_id
1 'polypeptide(L)'
;VIALLMALAATTTPAKPPVVVHKAPIFIQTNAVDPVGTALVRKLCDALDTSTLYRPVTNPADAQYVVGIVTMDPDDAAVGTGAGRSTVASVTLQLENTKGLNHFIYSWVLVANQDKIDTLAEQLFGAIDREIQDLNAQVAR
;
A
#
# COMPACT_ATOMS: atom_id res chain seq x y z
N VAL A 1 -46.71 -4.02 -56.87
CA VAL A 1 -46.13 -4.52 -55.57
C VAL A 1 -44.96 -3.64 -55.26
N ILE A 2 -45.11 -2.74 -54.24
CA ILE A 2 -44.08 -1.83 -53.81
C ILE A 2 -43.46 -2.45 -52.58
N ALA A 3 -42.17 -2.85 -52.65
CA ALA A 3 -41.40 -3.36 -51.50
C ALA A 3 -40.79 -2.19 -50.77
N LEU A 4 -41.22 -1.95 -49.51
CA LEU A 4 -40.69 -0.94 -48.62
C LEU A 4 -39.49 -1.54 -47.89
N LEU A 5 -38.23 -1.09 -48.21
CA LEU A 5 -37.01 -1.46 -47.54
C LEU A 5 -36.87 -0.57 -46.32
N MET A 6 -37.07 -1.11 -45.11
CA MET A 6 -36.74 -0.41 -43.87
C MET A 6 -35.24 -0.62 -43.59
N ALA A 7 -34.44 0.44 -43.65
CA ALA A 7 -33.07 0.46 -43.22
C ALA A 7 -33.03 0.63 -41.70
N LEU A 8 -32.59 -0.41 -40.98
CA LEU A 8 -32.36 -0.39 -39.55
C LEU A 8 -31.02 0.32 -39.27
N ALA A 9 -31.06 1.59 -38.87
CA ALA A 9 -29.87 2.33 -38.45
C ALA A 9 -29.42 1.84 -37.06
N ALA A 10 -28.35 1.06 -37.02
CA ALA A 10 -27.70 0.66 -35.78
C ALA A 10 -27.03 1.89 -35.15
N THR A 11 -27.60 2.43 -34.09
CA THR A 11 -27.00 3.46 -33.28
C THR A 11 -25.86 2.84 -32.47
N THR A 12 -24.61 3.01 -32.93
CA THR A 12 -23.42 2.66 -32.15
C THR A 12 -23.25 3.70 -31.04
N THR A 13 -23.56 3.28 -29.81
CA THR A 13 -23.25 4.09 -28.62
C THR A 13 -21.72 4.28 -28.53
N PRO A 14 -21.22 5.53 -28.46
CA PRO A 14 -19.77 5.75 -28.34
C PRO A 14 -19.26 5.09 -27.06
N ALA A 15 -18.24 4.25 -27.17
CA ALA A 15 -17.59 3.61 -26.04
C ALA A 15 -17.00 4.70 -25.13
N LYS A 16 -17.37 4.66 -23.84
CA LYS A 16 -16.81 5.55 -22.82
C LYS A 16 -15.28 5.39 -22.83
N PRO A 17 -14.49 6.49 -22.93
CA PRO A 17 -13.04 6.39 -22.94
C PRO A 17 -12.56 5.68 -21.67
N PRO A 18 -11.50 4.86 -21.76
CA PRO A 18 -10.97 4.15 -20.60
C PRO A 18 -10.55 5.16 -19.52
N VAL A 19 -11.03 4.94 -18.29
CA VAL A 19 -10.61 5.74 -17.14
C VAL A 19 -9.16 5.39 -16.85
N VAL A 20 -8.23 6.32 -17.09
CA VAL A 20 -6.84 6.16 -16.71
C VAL A 20 -6.75 6.32 -15.19
N VAL A 21 -6.66 5.20 -14.49
CA VAL A 21 -6.41 5.21 -13.04
C VAL A 21 -4.94 5.54 -12.82
N HIS A 22 -4.66 6.74 -12.33
CA HIS A 22 -3.30 7.10 -11.92
C HIS A 22 -3.00 6.44 -10.59
N LYS A 23 -2.04 5.51 -10.58
CA LYS A 23 -1.56 4.89 -9.34
C LYS A 23 -0.83 5.92 -8.48
N ALA A 24 -1.18 6.03 -7.21
CA ALA A 24 -0.51 6.93 -6.28
C ALA A 24 0.91 6.44 -5.98
N PRO A 25 1.95 7.29 -6.12
CA PRO A 25 3.32 6.89 -5.82
C PRO A 25 3.52 6.76 -4.31
N ILE A 26 4.07 5.61 -3.88
CA ILE A 26 4.33 5.27 -2.49
C ILE A 26 5.79 4.85 -2.31
N PHE A 27 6.45 5.38 -1.29
CA PHE A 27 7.82 5.01 -0.91
C PHE A 27 7.80 4.24 0.40
N ILE A 28 8.56 3.14 0.47
CA ILE A 28 8.75 2.38 1.69
C ILE A 28 10.15 2.68 2.24
N GLN A 29 10.18 3.32 3.41
CA GLN A 29 11.38 3.52 4.19
C GLN A 29 11.43 2.45 5.26
N THR A 30 12.45 1.60 5.23
CA THR A 30 12.53 0.47 6.16
C THR A 30 13.85 0.46 6.93
N ASN A 31 13.75 0.07 8.20
CA ASN A 31 14.86 -0.35 9.05
C ASN A 31 14.46 -1.68 9.71
N ALA A 32 14.45 -2.74 8.91
CA ALA A 32 14.13 -4.09 9.36
C ALA A 32 15.44 -4.82 9.69
N VAL A 33 15.69 -5.05 10.98
CA VAL A 33 16.94 -5.64 11.47
C VAL A 33 16.82 -7.12 11.80
N ASP A 34 15.60 -7.66 11.85
CA ASP A 34 15.31 -9.04 12.16
C ASP A 34 14.73 -9.82 10.96
N PRO A 35 14.86 -11.17 10.92
CA PRO A 35 14.39 -11.97 9.78
C PRO A 35 12.88 -11.92 9.56
N VAL A 36 12.08 -11.88 10.63
CA VAL A 36 10.61 -11.84 10.56
C VAL A 36 10.15 -10.49 10.06
N GLY A 37 10.75 -9.40 10.58
CA GLY A 37 10.48 -8.04 10.09
C GLY A 37 10.88 -7.84 8.64
N THR A 38 12.03 -8.39 8.21
CA THR A 38 12.45 -8.36 6.82
C THR A 38 11.47 -9.09 5.90
N ALA A 39 10.95 -10.25 6.35
CA ALA A 39 9.93 -10.99 5.60
C ALA A 39 8.61 -10.23 5.52
N LEU A 40 8.17 -9.58 6.61
CA LEU A 40 6.98 -8.73 6.64
C LEU A 40 7.08 -7.58 5.62
N VAL A 41 8.21 -6.87 5.64
CA VAL A 41 8.45 -5.75 4.68
C VAL A 41 8.40 -6.24 3.24
N ARG A 42 9.05 -7.39 2.94
CA ARG A 42 9.03 -7.95 1.59
C ARG A 42 7.61 -8.28 1.14
N LYS A 43 6.79 -8.89 2.00
CA LYS A 43 5.39 -9.22 1.67
C LYS A 43 4.54 -7.98 1.44
N LEU A 44 4.77 -6.92 2.22
CA LEU A 44 4.10 -5.64 2.00
C LEU A 44 4.52 -5.01 0.66
N CYS A 45 5.82 -5.06 0.31
CA CYS A 45 6.30 -4.60 -1.00
C CYS A 45 5.64 -5.39 -2.14
N ASP A 46 5.57 -6.73 -2.04
CA ASP A 46 4.91 -7.58 -3.05
C ASP A 46 3.42 -7.20 -3.21
N ALA A 47 2.72 -6.89 -2.12
CA ALA A 47 1.32 -6.45 -2.15
C ALA A 47 1.17 -5.08 -2.84
N LEU A 48 2.09 -4.15 -2.58
CA LEU A 48 2.10 -2.83 -3.22
C LEU A 48 2.44 -2.92 -4.72
N ASP A 49 3.38 -3.76 -5.12
CA ASP A 49 3.77 -3.97 -6.52
C ASP A 49 2.61 -4.54 -7.35
N THR A 50 1.82 -5.42 -6.77
CA THR A 50 0.65 -6.01 -7.42
C THR A 50 -0.60 -5.14 -7.35
N SER A 51 -0.59 -4.07 -6.55
CA SER A 51 -1.72 -3.16 -6.37
C SER A 51 -2.09 -2.43 -7.67
N THR A 52 -3.37 -2.24 -7.90
CA THR A 52 -3.90 -1.36 -8.95
C THR A 52 -3.96 0.11 -8.54
N LEU A 53 -3.82 0.41 -7.24
CA LEU A 53 -4.00 1.73 -6.64
C LEU A 53 -2.67 2.44 -6.39
N TYR A 54 -1.60 1.68 -6.12
CA TYR A 54 -0.30 2.23 -5.75
C TYR A 54 0.78 1.86 -6.75
N ARG A 55 1.79 2.72 -6.82
CA ARG A 55 3.02 2.51 -7.60
C ARG A 55 4.21 2.74 -6.67
N PRO A 56 4.95 1.69 -6.29
CA PRO A 56 6.18 1.85 -5.53
C PRO A 56 7.19 2.73 -6.27
N VAL A 57 7.85 3.61 -5.53
CA VAL A 57 8.94 4.46 -6.02
C VAL A 57 10.20 4.25 -5.19
N THR A 58 11.36 4.46 -5.81
CA THR A 58 12.67 4.25 -5.16
C THR A 58 13.24 5.53 -4.55
N ASN A 59 12.71 6.69 -4.94
CA ASN A 59 13.14 7.98 -4.41
C ASN A 59 11.98 8.57 -3.59
N PRO A 60 12.20 8.93 -2.31
CA PRO A 60 11.17 9.53 -1.49
C PRO A 60 10.62 10.85 -2.06
N ALA A 61 11.43 11.62 -2.77
CA ALA A 61 10.98 12.88 -3.39
C ALA A 61 9.93 12.69 -4.50
N ASP A 62 9.82 11.47 -5.06
CA ASP A 62 8.83 11.12 -6.07
C ASP A 62 7.55 10.51 -5.46
N ALA A 63 7.52 10.34 -4.15
CA ALA A 63 6.41 9.74 -3.43
C ALA A 63 5.32 10.77 -3.13
N GLN A 64 4.08 10.31 -3.12
CA GLN A 64 2.97 11.03 -2.50
C GLN A 64 2.77 10.57 -1.06
N TYR A 65 3.00 9.29 -0.81
CA TYR A 65 2.91 8.68 0.52
C TYR A 65 4.23 8.01 0.88
N VAL A 66 4.63 8.15 2.15
CA VAL A 66 5.79 7.47 2.72
C VAL A 66 5.30 6.54 3.83
N VAL A 67 5.67 5.27 3.72
CA VAL A 67 5.44 4.26 4.77
C VAL A 67 6.78 3.97 5.42
N GLY A 68 6.95 4.42 6.66
CA GLY A 68 8.12 4.12 7.48
C GLY A 68 7.88 2.83 8.28
N ILE A 69 8.82 1.88 8.24
CA ILE A 69 8.73 0.62 8.98
C ILE A 69 10.03 0.40 9.72
N VAL A 70 9.93 0.27 11.05
CA VAL A 70 11.03 -0.13 11.91
C VAL A 70 10.65 -1.42 12.61
N THR A 71 11.51 -2.43 12.56
CA THR A 71 11.26 -3.73 13.19
C THR A 71 12.37 -4.08 14.16
N MET A 72 12.00 -4.87 15.19
CA MET A 72 12.94 -5.43 16.14
C MET A 72 12.45 -6.79 16.61
N ASP A 73 13.38 -7.73 16.82
CA ASP A 73 13.09 -8.98 17.52
C ASP A 73 12.95 -8.69 19.02
N PRO A 74 11.79 -8.94 19.63
CA PRO A 74 11.61 -8.71 21.07
C PRO A 74 12.45 -9.67 21.94
N ASP A 75 12.89 -10.81 21.38
CA ASP A 75 13.64 -11.84 22.07
C ASP A 75 15.15 -11.76 21.82
N ASP A 76 15.63 -10.79 21.02
CA ASP A 76 17.06 -10.65 20.66
C ASP A 76 17.94 -10.40 21.88
N ALA A 77 17.41 -9.78 22.94
CA ALA A 77 18.11 -9.56 24.21
C ALA A 77 18.06 -10.79 25.15
N ALA A 78 17.21 -11.76 24.88
CA ALA A 78 17.06 -12.97 25.65
C ALA A 78 17.83 -14.11 24.96
N VAL A 79 18.93 -14.53 25.51
CA VAL A 79 19.65 -15.75 25.11
C VAL A 79 18.73 -16.94 25.31
N GLY A 80 17.76 -17.14 24.41
CA GLY A 80 16.72 -18.16 24.51
C GLY A 80 16.29 -18.71 23.16
N THR A 81 15.51 -19.78 23.20
CA THR A 81 15.01 -20.56 22.05
C THR A 81 13.95 -19.80 21.20
N GLY A 82 13.64 -18.53 21.50
CA GLY A 82 12.60 -17.73 20.85
C GLY A 82 13.12 -16.74 19.80
N ALA A 83 14.41 -16.42 19.81
CA ALA A 83 14.99 -15.43 18.90
C ALA A 83 14.74 -15.77 17.42
N GLY A 84 14.34 -14.76 16.63
CA GLY A 84 14.05 -14.90 15.21
C GLY A 84 12.68 -15.50 14.87
N ARG A 85 11.79 -15.68 15.84
CA ARG A 85 10.43 -16.23 15.61
C ARG A 85 9.33 -15.17 15.57
N SER A 86 9.60 -14.00 16.11
CA SER A 86 8.66 -12.88 16.16
C SER A 86 9.35 -11.55 15.85
N THR A 87 8.58 -10.55 15.53
CA THR A 87 9.02 -9.17 15.40
C THR A 87 8.00 -8.22 15.99
N VAL A 88 8.47 -7.12 16.56
CA VAL A 88 7.65 -5.94 16.83
C VAL A 88 7.92 -4.92 15.74
N ALA A 89 6.88 -4.49 15.04
CA ALA A 89 6.99 -3.50 13.99
C ALA A 89 6.26 -2.21 14.40
N SER A 90 6.96 -1.09 14.26
CA SER A 90 6.36 0.25 14.26
C SER A 90 6.24 0.71 12.84
N VAL A 91 5.02 1.03 12.42
CA VAL A 91 4.71 1.48 11.06
C VAL A 91 4.12 2.87 11.12
N THR A 92 4.60 3.77 10.27
CA THR A 92 4.10 5.13 10.13
C THR A 92 3.66 5.39 8.71
N LEU A 93 2.55 6.08 8.54
CA LEU A 93 2.09 6.60 7.25
C LEU A 93 2.20 8.11 7.26
N GLN A 94 2.82 8.67 6.23
CA GLN A 94 3.06 10.09 6.06
C GLN A 94 2.65 10.53 4.64
N LEU A 95 2.15 11.75 4.52
CA LEU A 95 1.94 12.44 3.25
C LEU A 95 3.18 13.28 2.94
N GLU A 96 3.84 12.98 1.83
CA GLU A 96 4.91 13.82 1.30
C GLU A 96 4.31 15.07 0.66
N ASN A 97 4.79 16.25 1.00
CA ASN A 97 4.41 17.46 0.30
C ASN A 97 5.57 17.98 -0.56
N THR A 98 5.23 18.79 -1.57
CA THR A 98 6.19 19.38 -2.52
C THR A 98 7.26 20.27 -1.88
N LYS A 99 7.20 20.52 -0.57
CA LYS A 99 8.17 21.31 0.19
C LYS A 99 9.12 20.44 1.02
N GLY A 100 9.06 19.12 0.89
CA GLY A 100 9.87 18.18 1.66
C GLY A 100 9.48 18.09 3.15
N LEU A 101 8.27 18.53 3.50
CA LEU A 101 7.71 18.40 4.84
C LEU A 101 6.74 17.23 4.83
N ASN A 102 7.11 16.15 5.53
CA ASN A 102 6.24 15.02 5.71
C ASN A 102 5.16 15.32 6.75
N HIS A 103 3.90 15.17 6.36
CA HIS A 103 2.79 15.26 7.27
C HIS A 103 2.45 13.87 7.79
N PHE A 104 2.58 13.68 9.09
CA PHE A 104 2.14 12.45 9.75
C PHE A 104 0.63 12.25 9.58
N ILE A 105 0.25 11.05 9.12
CA ILE A 105 -1.15 10.65 8.97
C ILE A 105 -1.54 9.69 10.08
N TYR A 106 -0.82 8.55 10.20
CA TYR A 106 -1.16 7.49 11.14
C TYR A 106 0.05 6.65 11.55
N SER A 107 -0.07 5.91 12.65
CA SER A 107 0.91 4.91 13.05
C SER A 107 0.25 3.67 13.63
N TRP A 108 0.92 2.55 13.43
CA TRP A 108 0.56 1.25 13.99
C TRP A 108 1.74 0.66 14.72
N VAL A 109 1.46 -0.06 15.79
CA VAL A 109 2.42 -0.99 16.41
C VAL A 109 1.81 -2.37 16.32
N LEU A 110 2.56 -3.31 15.80
CA LEU A 110 2.09 -4.67 15.59
C LEU A 110 3.16 -5.68 15.99
N VAL A 111 2.71 -6.87 16.35
CA VAL A 111 3.57 -8.00 16.64
C VAL A 111 3.28 -9.09 15.63
N ALA A 112 4.30 -9.55 14.94
CA ALA A 112 4.21 -10.64 13.97
C ALA A 112 5.00 -11.85 14.42
N ASN A 113 4.38 -13.01 14.30
CA ASN A 113 5.07 -14.28 14.36
C ASN A 113 5.33 -14.79 12.95
N GLN A 114 6.36 -15.60 12.78
CA GLN A 114 6.78 -16.12 11.48
C GLN A 114 5.65 -16.82 10.70
N ASP A 115 4.75 -17.52 11.39
CA ASP A 115 3.62 -18.26 10.82
C ASP A 115 2.45 -17.37 10.37
N LYS A 116 2.45 -16.08 10.74
CA LYS A 116 1.36 -15.13 10.45
C LYS A 116 1.76 -13.95 9.57
N ILE A 117 2.95 -13.97 9.02
CA ILE A 117 3.50 -12.85 8.25
C ILE A 117 2.59 -12.49 7.05
N ASP A 118 2.10 -13.48 6.30
CA ASP A 118 1.27 -13.24 5.12
C ASP A 118 -0.04 -12.53 5.50
N THR A 119 -0.75 -13.07 6.50
CA THR A 119 -2.00 -12.47 7.00
C THR A 119 -1.77 -11.05 7.53
N LEU A 120 -0.67 -10.84 8.24
CA LEU A 120 -0.37 -9.54 8.81
C LEU A 120 0.02 -8.51 7.76
N ALA A 121 0.76 -8.91 6.72
CA ALA A 121 1.09 -8.05 5.59
C ALA A 121 -0.17 -7.59 4.84
N GLU A 122 -1.13 -8.51 4.61
CA GLU A 122 -2.43 -8.18 4.02
C GLU A 122 -3.25 -7.23 4.89
N GLN A 123 -3.29 -7.46 6.20
CA GLN A 123 -3.98 -6.59 7.15
C GLN A 123 -3.36 -5.19 7.19
N LEU A 124 -2.03 -5.12 7.21
CA LEU A 124 -1.29 -3.86 7.20
C LEU A 124 -1.52 -3.10 5.89
N PHE A 125 -1.46 -3.79 4.75
CA PHE A 125 -1.79 -3.19 3.45
C PHE A 125 -3.20 -2.61 3.44
N GLY A 126 -4.20 -3.38 3.90
CA GLY A 126 -5.59 -2.93 3.99
C GLY A 126 -5.79 -1.76 4.97
N ALA A 127 -5.00 -1.69 6.05
CA ALA A 127 -5.04 -0.56 6.98
C ALA A 127 -4.46 0.70 6.34
N ILE A 128 -3.32 0.61 5.65
CA ILE A 128 -2.70 1.71 4.91
C ILE A 128 -3.66 2.23 3.84
N ASP A 129 -4.25 1.33 3.05
CA ASP A 129 -5.20 1.69 2.00
C ASP A 129 -6.41 2.46 2.54
N ARG A 130 -6.98 2.01 3.66
CA ARG A 130 -8.11 2.68 4.32
C ARG A 130 -7.77 4.10 4.74
N GLU A 131 -6.63 4.30 5.42
CA GLU A 131 -6.23 5.63 5.88
C GLU A 131 -5.97 6.59 4.72
N ILE A 132 -5.40 6.11 3.62
CA ILE A 132 -5.20 6.90 2.40
C ILE A 132 -6.54 7.27 1.77
N GLN A 133 -7.49 6.34 1.67
CA GLN A 133 -8.83 6.61 1.13
C GLN A 133 -9.60 7.61 1.99
N ASP A 134 -9.55 7.47 3.32
CA ASP A 134 -10.19 8.40 4.26
C ASP A 134 -9.61 9.80 4.14
N LEU A 135 -8.28 9.93 4.02
CA LEU A 135 -7.62 11.21 3.78
C LEU A 135 -8.08 11.85 2.46
N ASN A 136 -8.10 11.09 1.37
CA ASN A 136 -8.53 11.58 0.07
C ASN A 136 -10.00 12.03 0.08
N ALA A 137 -10.87 11.32 0.81
CA ALA A 137 -12.27 11.70 0.97
C ALA A 137 -12.46 12.99 1.80
N GLN A 138 -11.55 13.29 2.73
CA GLN A 138 -11.56 14.54 3.51
C GLN A 138 -11.10 15.74 2.66
N VAL A 139 -10.12 15.56 1.80
CA VAL A 139 -9.59 16.62 0.93
C VAL A 139 -10.56 16.97 -0.20
N ALA A 140 -11.42 16.05 -0.61
CA ALA A 140 -12.40 16.24 -1.70
C ALA A 140 -13.68 16.99 -1.26
N ARG A 141 -13.82 17.33 0.03
CA ARG A 141 -14.96 18.09 0.60
C ARG A 141 -14.66 19.57 0.69
#